data_fbf7e97be85496941149b4ed9a3da6c1
#
_entry.id   fbf7e97be85496941149b4ed9a3da6c1
#
_cell.length_a   1.000
_cell.length_b   1.000
_cell.length_c   1.000
_cell.angle_alpha   90.00
_cell.angle_beta   90.00
_cell.angle_gamma   90.00
#
_symmetry.space_group_name_H-M   'P 1'
#
loop_
_entity.id
_entity.type
_entity.pdbx_description
1 polymer ?
#
loop_
_entity_poly.entity_id
_entity_poly.type
_entity_poly.pdbx_seq_one_letter_code
_entity_poly.pdbx_strand_id
1 'polypeptide(L)'
;MFAQDRRAIVHATSALRHAAGNFYINDKPTGAVVGQQPFGGARASGTNDKAGSKLNLIRWASARAIKETFNPALDYRYPFMGPE
;
A
#
# COMPACT_ATOMS: atom_id res chain seq x y z
N MET A 1 -14.09 -3.88 16.66
CA MET A 1 -14.56 -3.25 17.91
C MET A 1 -15.97 -2.67 17.72
N PHE A 2 -16.72 -2.57 18.81
CA PHE A 2 -18.01 -1.87 18.82
C PHE A 2 -17.90 -0.66 19.75
N ALA A 3 -18.15 0.54 19.27
CA ALA A 3 -18.12 1.78 20.02
C ALA A 3 -18.88 2.87 19.28
N GLN A 4 -19.50 3.78 20.06
CA GLN A 4 -20.13 4.99 19.54
C GLN A 4 -19.25 6.24 19.79
N ASP A 5 -18.45 6.21 20.86
CA ASP A 5 -17.53 7.31 21.16
C ASP A 5 -16.43 7.42 20.12
N ARG A 6 -16.40 8.54 19.40
CA ARG A 6 -15.42 8.81 18.35
C ARG A 6 -14.00 8.86 18.87
N ARG A 7 -13.78 9.34 20.08
CA ARG A 7 -12.45 9.40 20.71
C ARG A 7 -11.92 8.01 21.01
N ALA A 8 -12.77 7.12 21.51
CA ALA A 8 -12.43 5.71 21.76
C ALA A 8 -12.07 5.00 20.45
N ILE A 9 -12.80 5.26 19.37
CA ILE A 9 -12.51 4.69 18.03
C ILE A 9 -11.14 5.15 17.54
N VAL A 10 -10.86 6.45 17.59
CA VAL A 10 -9.56 7.03 17.16
C VAL A 10 -8.41 6.46 17.99
N HIS A 11 -8.57 6.42 19.31
CA HIS A 11 -7.57 5.86 20.22
C HIS A 11 -7.28 4.39 19.91
N ALA A 12 -8.32 3.56 19.79
CA ALA A 12 -8.17 2.14 19.49
C ALA A 12 -7.53 1.90 18.11
N THR A 13 -7.92 2.66 17.10
CA THR A 13 -7.34 2.56 15.74
C THR A 13 -5.84 2.84 15.76
N SER A 14 -5.42 3.85 16.52
CA SER A 14 -4.00 4.17 16.67
C SER A 14 -3.24 3.12 17.49
N ALA A 15 -3.76 2.74 18.64
CA ALA A 15 -3.10 1.80 19.54
C ALA A 15 -2.98 0.39 18.93
N LEU A 16 -3.98 -0.03 18.17
CA LEU A 16 -4.08 -1.36 17.60
C LEU A 16 -3.66 -1.45 16.12
N ARG A 17 -3.01 -0.41 15.57
CA ARG A 17 -2.64 -0.34 14.14
C ARG A 17 -1.84 -1.54 13.61
N HIS A 18 -1.13 -2.26 14.49
CA HIS A 18 -0.35 -3.44 14.14
C HIS A 18 -0.96 -4.76 14.63
N ALA A 19 -2.13 -4.70 15.25
CA ALA A 19 -2.78 -5.89 15.81
C ALA A 19 -3.55 -6.71 14.77
N ALA A 20 -4.08 -6.04 13.75
CA ALA A 20 -4.84 -6.70 12.69
C ALA A 20 -4.68 -5.95 11.35
N GLY A 21 -4.62 -6.69 10.25
CA GLY A 21 -4.64 -6.13 8.92
C GLY A 21 -6.02 -5.64 8.48
N ASN A 22 -7.07 -6.26 9.03
CA ASN A 22 -8.46 -5.87 8.85
C ASN A 22 -9.02 -5.47 10.20
N PHE A 23 -9.36 -4.21 10.37
CA PHE A 23 -9.86 -3.64 11.59
C PHE A 23 -11.29 -3.14 11.39
N TYR A 24 -12.26 -3.86 11.95
CA TYR A 24 -13.68 -3.56 11.78
C TYR A 24 -14.20 -2.69 12.93
N ILE A 25 -14.95 -1.65 12.58
CA ILE A 25 -15.60 -0.74 13.52
C ILE A 25 -17.11 -0.84 13.29
N ASN A 26 -17.83 -1.31 14.30
CA ASN A 26 -19.28 -1.50 14.27
C ASN A 26 -19.78 -2.36 13.10
N ASP A 27 -18.96 -3.31 12.70
CA ASP A 27 -19.27 -4.23 11.61
C ASP A 27 -19.08 -5.68 12.06
N LYS A 28 -19.48 -6.62 11.22
CA LYS A 28 -19.34 -8.06 11.49
C LYS A 28 -17.86 -8.40 11.69
N PRO A 29 -17.50 -9.12 12.76
CA PRO A 29 -16.15 -9.63 12.95
C PRO A 29 -15.94 -10.88 12.10
N THR A 30 -15.98 -10.73 10.79
CA THR A 30 -15.91 -11.82 9.82
C THR A 30 -14.61 -11.74 9.01
N GLY A 31 -14.39 -12.76 8.17
CA GLY A 31 -13.28 -12.80 7.24
C GLY A 31 -13.33 -11.70 6.18
N ALA A 32 -12.22 -11.50 5.51
CA ALA A 32 -12.10 -10.52 4.43
C ALA A 32 -13.01 -10.84 3.25
N VAL A 33 -13.48 -9.79 2.58
CA VAL A 33 -14.27 -9.89 1.36
C VAL A 33 -13.46 -9.31 0.21
N VAL A 34 -13.31 -10.08 -0.86
CA VAL A 34 -12.59 -9.66 -2.06
C VAL A 34 -13.09 -8.31 -2.57
N GLY A 35 -12.18 -7.40 -2.84
CA GLY A 35 -12.48 -6.05 -3.33
C GLY A 35 -12.98 -5.05 -2.29
N GLN A 36 -13.35 -5.50 -1.09
CA GLN A 36 -13.80 -4.61 0.00
C GLN A 36 -12.73 -4.46 1.09
N GLN A 37 -12.42 -5.53 1.79
CA GLN A 37 -11.36 -5.58 2.80
C GLN A 37 -10.42 -6.77 2.54
N PRO A 38 -9.41 -6.58 1.70
CA PRO A 38 -8.50 -7.65 1.31
C PRO A 38 -7.60 -8.09 2.47
N PHE A 39 -7.06 -9.31 2.35
CA PHE A 39 -6.22 -9.93 3.36
C PHE A 39 -4.85 -9.27 3.45
N GLY A 40 -4.26 -9.34 4.63
CA GLY A 40 -2.91 -8.89 4.91
C GLY A 40 -2.84 -8.11 6.20
N GLY A 41 -1.66 -7.96 6.75
CA GLY A 41 -1.44 -7.25 8.00
C GLY A 41 0.02 -7.21 8.39
N ALA A 42 0.31 -6.69 9.59
CA ALA A 42 1.65 -6.57 10.10
C ALA A 42 2.13 -7.86 10.79
N ARG A 43 3.41 -7.94 11.02
CA ARG A 43 4.08 -9.03 11.78
C ARG A 43 3.80 -10.41 11.19
N ALA A 44 3.30 -11.35 11.97
CA ALA A 44 3.01 -12.73 11.57
C ALA A 44 1.67 -12.90 10.84
N SER A 45 1.04 -11.83 10.37
CA SER A 45 -0.26 -11.87 9.69
C SER A 45 -0.21 -12.40 8.24
N GLY A 46 0.91 -12.95 7.80
CA GLY A 46 1.11 -13.43 6.44
C GLY A 46 1.66 -12.35 5.52
N THR A 47 1.21 -12.33 4.26
CA THR A 47 1.72 -11.37 3.27
C THR A 47 1.09 -9.98 3.40
N ASN A 48 1.89 -8.95 3.14
CA ASN A 48 1.42 -7.56 3.00
C ASN A 48 0.84 -7.26 1.61
N ASP A 49 0.71 -8.23 0.73
CA ASP A 49 0.32 -8.05 -0.66
C ASP A 49 -1.18 -7.78 -0.85
N LYS A 50 -1.94 -7.71 0.22
CA LYS A 50 -3.39 -7.46 0.17
C LYS A 50 -4.13 -8.41 -0.78
N ALA A 51 -4.00 -9.71 -0.51
CA ALA A 51 -4.70 -10.76 -1.27
C ALA A 51 -6.21 -10.48 -1.33
N GLY A 52 -6.78 -10.59 -2.52
CA GLY A 52 -8.17 -10.18 -2.77
C GLY A 52 -8.33 -8.73 -3.21
N SER A 53 -7.24 -8.01 -3.50
CA SER A 53 -7.25 -6.68 -4.11
C SER A 53 -6.34 -6.63 -5.34
N LYS A 54 -6.51 -5.56 -6.14
CA LYS A 54 -5.62 -5.28 -7.28
C LYS A 54 -4.17 -5.07 -6.88
N LEU A 55 -3.88 -4.71 -5.63
CA LEU A 55 -2.51 -4.54 -5.13
C LEU A 55 -1.73 -5.85 -5.16
N ASN A 56 -2.41 -6.98 -4.98
CA ASN A 56 -1.78 -8.30 -5.05
C ASN A 56 -1.24 -8.59 -6.46
N LEU A 57 -1.83 -8.04 -7.50
CA LEU A 57 -1.43 -8.28 -8.89
C LEU A 57 -0.03 -7.74 -9.21
N ILE A 58 0.44 -6.73 -8.47
CA ILE A 58 1.78 -6.16 -8.65
C ILE A 58 2.87 -7.21 -8.40
N ARG A 59 2.64 -8.16 -7.51
CA ARG A 59 3.58 -9.25 -7.24
C ARG A 59 3.78 -10.17 -8.46
N TRP A 60 2.79 -10.28 -9.32
CA TRP A 60 2.77 -11.16 -10.48
C TRP A 60 3.17 -10.46 -11.78
N ALA A 61 3.46 -9.17 -11.71
CA ALA A 61 3.84 -8.35 -12.85
C ALA A 61 5.28 -7.87 -12.73
N SER A 62 6.02 -7.92 -13.83
CA SER A 62 7.34 -7.31 -13.93
C SER A 62 7.21 -5.94 -14.57
N ALA A 63 7.46 -4.89 -13.82
CA ALA A 63 7.44 -3.53 -14.34
C ALA A 63 8.61 -3.31 -15.30
N ARG A 64 8.31 -2.73 -16.46
CA ARG A 64 9.33 -2.34 -17.44
C ARG A 64 9.14 -0.85 -17.77
N ALA A 65 10.20 -0.07 -17.58
CA ALA A 65 10.26 1.30 -18.04
C ALA A 65 11.04 1.37 -19.36
N ILE A 66 10.52 2.11 -20.32
CA ILE A 66 11.20 2.41 -21.59
C ILE A 66 11.33 3.91 -21.67
N LYS A 67 12.57 4.38 -21.83
CA LYS A 67 12.88 5.79 -22.09
C LYS A 67 13.57 5.86 -23.43
N GLU A 68 13.01 6.64 -24.35
CA GLU A 68 13.59 6.91 -25.66
C GLU A 68 13.85 8.41 -25.80
N THR A 69 15.03 8.78 -26.28
CA THR A 69 15.38 10.17 -26.58
C THR A 69 15.58 10.28 -28.08
N PHE A 70 14.69 11.02 -28.75
CA PHE A 70 14.73 11.18 -30.20
C PHE A 70 15.90 12.07 -30.67
N ASN A 71 16.38 12.95 -29.78
CA ASN A 71 17.58 13.75 -30.02
C ASN A 71 18.62 13.41 -28.97
N PRO A 72 19.47 12.37 -29.20
CA PRO A 72 20.41 11.90 -28.20
C PRO A 72 21.44 12.97 -27.84
N ALA A 73 21.81 13.03 -26.56
CA ALA A 73 22.86 13.90 -26.10
C ALA A 73 24.21 13.51 -26.73
N LEU A 74 24.95 14.49 -27.20
CA LEU A 74 26.32 14.31 -27.75
C LEU A 74 27.41 14.55 -26.71
N ASP A 75 27.04 15.04 -25.53
CA ASP A 75 27.93 15.28 -24.39
C ASP A 75 27.49 14.40 -23.21
N TYR A 76 28.45 13.81 -22.50
CA TYR A 76 28.17 12.98 -21.31
C TYR A 76 27.71 13.80 -20.11
N ARG A 77 27.95 15.11 -20.13
CA ARG A 77 27.57 16.03 -19.05
C ARG A 77 26.09 16.38 -19.14
N TYR A 78 25.43 16.45 -18.02
CA TYR A 78 24.12 17.08 -17.94
C TYR A 78 24.23 18.60 -18.05
N PRO A 79 23.20 19.31 -18.51
CA PRO A 79 23.21 20.77 -18.66
C PRO A 79 23.65 21.51 -17.40
N PHE A 80 23.27 21.03 -16.21
CA PHE A 80 23.66 21.65 -14.94
C PHE A 80 25.16 21.50 -14.59
N MET A 81 25.90 20.66 -15.29
CA MET A 81 27.34 20.46 -15.13
C MET A 81 28.17 21.36 -16.04
N GLY A 82 27.53 22.17 -16.89
CA GLY A 82 28.16 23.15 -17.75
C GLY A 82 28.60 24.40 -16.97
N PRO A 83 29.49 25.23 -17.55
CA PRO A 83 29.80 26.53 -16.98
C PRO A 83 28.54 27.41 -16.97
N GLU A 84 28.38 28.23 -15.92
CA GLU A 84 27.32 29.24 -15.84
C GLU A 84 27.48 30.32 -16.93
#